data_8a982b680edcf84f551ba119bec456c0
#
_entry.id   8a982b680edcf84f551ba119bec456c0
#
_cell.length_a   1.000
_cell.length_b   1.000
_cell.length_c   1.000
_cell.angle_alpha   90.00
_cell.angle_beta   90.00
_cell.angle_gamma   90.00
#
_symmetry.space_group_name_H-M   'P 1'
#
loop_
_entity.id
_entity.type
_entity.pdbx_description
1 polymer ?
#
loop_
_entity_poly.entity_id
_entity_poly.type
_entity_poly.pdbx_seq_one_letter_code
_entity_poly.pdbx_strand_id
1 'polypeptide(L)'
;MTIQICPIDYRRRLYANVVFSGGSTSIKNLDAKLQESLQNRVNERLKKYNAGGKQSTIKVKVTNTLRKKHAIVWLGGSAFSYKDTFKSMVHTREQYMECGPSCCRFNPVFNF
;
A
#
# COMPACT_ATOMS: atom_id res chain seq x y z
N MET A 1 4.43 -7.45 11.43
CA MET A 1 4.60 -6.99 10.04
C MET A 1 3.39 -7.43 9.22
N THR A 2 2.60 -6.51 8.70
CA THR A 2 1.24 -6.73 8.13
C THR A 2 1.20 -7.77 6.99
N ILE A 3 2.17 -7.78 6.08
CA ILE A 3 2.23 -8.74 4.95
C ILE A 3 2.27 -10.21 5.43
N GLN A 4 2.76 -10.45 6.64
CA GLN A 4 2.85 -11.82 7.19
C GLN A 4 1.49 -12.38 7.65
N ILE A 5 0.53 -11.49 7.92
CA ILE A 5 -0.83 -11.85 8.32
C ILE A 5 -1.67 -12.18 7.08
N CYS A 6 -1.28 -11.65 5.91
CA CYS A 6 -1.99 -11.92 4.66
C CYS A 6 -1.84 -13.39 4.22
N PRO A 7 -2.80 -13.94 3.45
CA PRO A 7 -2.67 -15.25 2.83
C PRO A 7 -1.39 -15.39 2.00
N ILE A 8 -0.82 -16.60 1.96
CA ILE A 8 0.51 -16.84 1.39
C ILE A 8 0.61 -16.44 -0.09
N ASP A 9 -0.46 -16.65 -0.85
CA ASP A 9 -0.53 -16.38 -2.30
C ASP A 9 -0.37 -14.90 -2.64
N TYR A 10 -0.82 -14.01 -1.75
CA TYR A 10 -0.71 -12.57 -1.94
C TYR A 10 0.65 -12.00 -1.52
N ARG A 11 1.38 -12.66 -0.64
CA ARG A 11 2.61 -12.12 -0.03
C ARG A 11 3.66 -11.76 -1.07
N ARG A 12 3.87 -12.61 -2.09
CA ARG A 12 4.82 -12.36 -3.19
C ARG A 12 4.48 -11.09 -3.95
N ARG A 13 3.18 -10.90 -4.27
CA ARG A 13 2.70 -9.71 -5.00
C ARG A 13 2.81 -8.45 -4.15
N LEU A 14 2.53 -8.53 -2.86
CA LEU A 14 2.66 -7.40 -1.93
C LEU A 14 4.11 -6.96 -1.75
N TYR A 15 5.06 -7.89 -1.62
CA TYR A 15 6.48 -7.56 -1.57
C TYR A 15 7.01 -6.96 -2.87
N ALA A 16 6.45 -7.34 -4.00
CA ALA A 16 6.83 -6.79 -5.30
C ALA A 16 6.20 -5.40 -5.58
N ASN A 17 5.28 -4.93 -4.74
CA ASN A 17 4.56 -3.67 -4.93
C ASN A 17 4.46 -2.88 -3.62
N VAL A 18 5.61 -2.45 -3.09
CA VAL A 18 5.68 -1.58 -1.91
C VAL A 18 5.70 -0.13 -2.37
N VAL A 19 4.66 0.62 -2.01
CA VAL A 19 4.58 2.06 -2.27
C VAL A 19 4.99 2.83 -1.03
N PHE A 20 5.86 3.82 -1.21
CA PHE A 20 6.41 4.65 -0.15
C PHE A 20 5.96 6.09 -0.32
N SER A 21 5.25 6.64 0.66
CA SER A 21 4.62 7.97 0.61
C SER A 21 4.81 8.72 1.93
N GLY A 22 4.71 10.05 1.87
CA GLY A 22 4.79 10.93 3.03
C GLY A 22 6.04 11.80 3.08
N GLY A 23 6.12 12.73 4.02
CA GLY A 23 7.21 13.71 4.15
C GLY A 23 8.60 13.09 4.28
N SER A 24 8.71 11.98 5.01
CA SER A 24 9.99 11.25 5.19
C SER A 24 10.55 10.67 3.89
N THR A 25 9.76 10.57 2.83
CA THR A 25 10.24 10.09 1.52
C THR A 25 11.21 11.04 0.83
N SER A 26 11.32 12.27 1.33
CA SER A 26 12.28 13.27 0.86
C SER A 26 13.72 12.99 1.31
N ILE A 27 13.91 12.07 2.28
CA ILE A 27 15.25 11.69 2.75
C ILE A 27 15.97 10.93 1.62
N LYS A 28 17.16 11.39 1.27
CA LYS A 28 17.98 10.83 0.21
C LYS A 28 18.29 9.34 0.50
N ASN A 29 18.11 8.50 -0.52
CA ASN A 29 18.39 7.05 -0.47
C ASN A 29 17.54 6.23 0.53
N LEU A 30 16.48 6.80 1.11
CA LEU A 30 15.64 6.09 2.07
C LEU A 30 14.90 4.90 1.43
N ASP A 31 14.45 5.06 0.20
CA ASP A 31 13.79 4.00 -0.58
C ASP A 31 14.72 2.82 -0.88
N ALA A 32 15.96 3.07 -1.28
CA ALA A 32 16.96 2.03 -1.50
C ALA A 32 17.26 1.28 -0.19
N LYS A 33 17.45 2.01 0.90
CA LYS A 33 17.72 1.42 2.22
C LYS A 33 16.53 0.63 2.76
N LEU A 34 15.31 1.09 2.52
CA LEU A 34 14.09 0.37 2.86
C LEU A 34 13.99 -0.93 2.06
N GLN A 35 14.23 -0.87 0.74
CA GLN A 35 14.19 -2.05 -0.13
C GLN A 35 15.20 -3.09 0.31
N GLU A 36 16.43 -2.69 0.58
CA GLU A 36 17.51 -3.57 1.08
C GLU A 36 17.13 -4.21 2.41
N SER A 37 16.67 -3.41 3.37
CA SER A 37 16.27 -3.92 4.69
C SER A 37 15.11 -4.92 4.61
N LEU A 38 14.11 -4.64 3.78
CA LEU A 38 12.99 -5.56 3.54
C LEU A 38 13.45 -6.84 2.85
N GLN A 39 14.33 -6.73 1.84
CA GLN A 39 14.88 -7.90 1.13
C GLN A 39 15.66 -8.82 2.07
N ASN A 40 16.50 -8.25 2.94
CA ASN A 40 17.26 -9.01 3.93
C ASN A 40 16.35 -9.77 4.89
N ARG A 41 15.31 -9.12 5.42
CA ARG A 41 14.33 -9.76 6.30
C ARG A 41 13.54 -10.87 5.61
N VAL A 42 13.20 -10.70 4.34
CA VAL A 42 12.52 -11.72 3.53
C VAL A 42 13.46 -12.91 3.30
N ASN A 43 14.73 -12.65 2.95
CA ASN A 43 15.74 -13.69 2.72
C ASN A 43 16.03 -14.50 3.99
N GLU A 44 16.20 -13.85 5.15
CA GLU A 44 16.38 -14.53 6.43
C GLU A 44 15.22 -15.46 6.76
N ARG A 45 14.01 -15.01 6.48
CA ARG A 45 12.82 -15.81 6.71
C ARG A 45 12.75 -17.02 5.77
N LEU A 46 13.05 -16.81 4.48
CA LEU A 46 13.03 -17.87 3.49
C LEU A 46 14.11 -18.93 3.74
N LYS A 47 15.24 -18.55 4.32
CA LYS A 47 16.28 -19.52 4.74
C LYS A 47 15.73 -20.63 5.64
N LYS A 48 14.81 -20.30 6.55
CA LYS A 48 14.17 -21.26 7.44
C LYS A 48 13.26 -22.26 6.71
N TYR A 49 12.70 -21.87 5.57
CA TYR A 49 11.78 -22.72 4.78
C TYR A 49 12.50 -23.43 3.63
N ASN A 50 13.61 -22.88 3.13
CA ASN A 50 14.38 -23.43 2.02
C ASN A 50 15.31 -24.61 2.45
N ALA A 51 15.39 -24.92 3.74
CA ALA A 51 16.15 -26.06 4.25
C ALA A 51 15.65 -27.42 3.71
N GLY A 52 14.48 -27.46 3.06
CA GLY A 52 13.88 -28.67 2.47
C GLY A 52 14.03 -28.80 0.93
N GLY A 53 14.97 -28.08 0.29
CA GLY A 53 15.36 -28.34 -1.11
C GLY A 53 14.66 -27.54 -2.21
N LYS A 54 13.56 -26.82 -1.96
CA LYS A 54 12.96 -25.87 -2.92
C LYS A 54 13.38 -24.44 -2.60
N GLN A 55 14.25 -23.87 -3.43
CA GLN A 55 14.64 -22.46 -3.32
C GLN A 55 13.50 -21.55 -3.80
N SER A 56 12.72 -21.00 -2.85
CA SER A 56 11.79 -19.92 -3.15
C SER A 56 12.49 -18.57 -3.01
N THR A 57 12.52 -17.78 -4.07
CA THR A 57 13.01 -16.39 -4.05
C THR A 57 11.85 -15.42 -4.16
N ILE A 58 11.76 -14.49 -3.22
CA ILE A 58 10.78 -13.38 -3.25
C ILE A 58 11.57 -12.09 -3.42
N LYS A 59 11.33 -11.40 -4.54
CA LYS A 59 11.96 -10.11 -4.84
C LYS A 59 11.11 -8.99 -4.25
N VAL A 60 11.71 -8.16 -3.40
CA VAL A 60 11.10 -6.93 -2.88
C VAL A 60 11.33 -5.80 -3.88
N LYS A 61 10.26 -5.07 -4.20
CA LYS A 61 10.34 -3.88 -5.04
C LYS A 61 9.66 -2.71 -4.35
N VAL A 62 10.43 -1.68 -4.02
CA VAL A 62 9.92 -0.39 -3.58
C VAL A 62 9.77 0.51 -4.81
N THR A 63 8.53 1.00 -5.04
CA THR A 63 8.24 1.83 -6.21
C THR A 63 8.82 3.23 -6.03
N ASN A 64 9.82 3.56 -6.86
CA ASN A 64 10.52 4.85 -6.87
C ASN A 64 10.10 5.78 -8.01
N THR A 65 9.12 5.39 -8.82
CA THR A 65 8.73 6.10 -10.06
C THR A 65 7.97 7.40 -9.82
N LEU A 66 7.54 7.67 -8.61
CA LEU A 66 6.68 8.81 -8.30
C LEU A 66 7.52 10.03 -7.91
N ARG A 67 7.54 11.05 -8.77
CA ARG A 67 8.36 12.27 -8.61
C ARG A 67 8.05 13.07 -7.34
N LYS A 68 6.80 13.06 -6.85
CA LYS A 68 6.35 13.83 -5.68
C LYS A 68 5.82 12.88 -4.60
N LYS A 69 6.67 12.02 -4.08
CA LYS A 69 6.28 10.98 -3.08
C LYS A 69 5.57 11.56 -1.85
N HIS A 70 5.95 12.76 -1.41
CA HIS A 70 5.33 13.44 -0.27
C HIS A 70 3.90 13.90 -0.55
N ALA A 71 3.54 14.13 -1.81
CA ALA A 71 2.24 14.63 -2.22
C ALA A 71 1.34 13.58 -2.91
N ILE A 72 1.74 12.30 -2.93
CA ILE A 72 1.03 11.24 -3.67
C ILE A 72 -0.42 11.09 -3.21
N VAL A 73 -0.66 11.15 -1.90
CA VAL A 73 -2.01 11.01 -1.34
C VAL A 73 -2.90 12.15 -1.80
N TRP A 74 -2.37 13.38 -1.79
CA TRP A 74 -3.10 14.56 -2.28
C TRP A 74 -3.34 14.48 -3.79
N LEU A 75 -2.33 14.10 -4.56
CA LEU A 75 -2.46 13.90 -6.02
C LEU A 75 -3.47 12.81 -6.34
N GLY A 76 -3.48 11.72 -5.57
CA GLY A 76 -4.46 10.64 -5.71
C GLY A 76 -5.89 11.11 -5.43
N GLY A 77 -6.10 11.90 -4.37
CA GLY A 77 -7.38 12.53 -4.05
C GLY A 77 -7.85 13.49 -5.14
N SER A 78 -6.94 14.33 -5.64
CA SER A 78 -7.22 15.23 -6.77
C SER A 78 -7.62 14.43 -8.02
N ALA A 79 -6.84 13.44 -8.42
CA ALA A 79 -7.17 12.60 -9.58
C ALA A 79 -8.50 11.84 -9.40
N PHE A 80 -8.81 11.42 -8.17
CA PHE A 80 -10.07 10.76 -7.86
C PHE A 80 -11.27 11.70 -8.01
N SER A 81 -11.14 12.97 -7.60
CA SER A 81 -12.23 13.96 -7.68
C SER A 81 -12.63 14.31 -9.13
N TYR A 82 -11.76 14.08 -10.11
CA TYR A 82 -12.06 14.28 -11.54
C TYR A 82 -12.76 13.09 -12.20
N LYS A 83 -12.93 11.95 -11.50
CA LYS A 83 -13.63 10.80 -12.08
C LYS A 83 -15.14 11.01 -12.09
N ASP A 84 -15.80 10.54 -13.14
CA ASP A 84 -17.28 10.59 -13.27
C ASP A 84 -17.97 9.85 -12.11
N THR A 85 -17.34 8.79 -11.61
CA THR A 85 -17.82 8.00 -10.46
C THR A 85 -17.65 8.68 -9.11
N PHE A 86 -17.00 9.86 -9.04
CA PHE A 86 -16.74 10.55 -7.77
C PHE A 86 -18.02 10.80 -6.97
N LYS A 87 -19.05 11.33 -7.63
CA LYS A 87 -20.33 11.67 -6.99
C LYS A 87 -21.02 10.47 -6.35
N SER A 88 -20.88 9.27 -6.92
CA SER A 88 -21.47 8.05 -6.37
C SER A 88 -20.66 7.44 -5.21
N MET A 89 -19.43 7.91 -5.03
CA MET A 89 -18.50 7.38 -4.03
C MET A 89 -18.31 8.27 -2.81
N VAL A 90 -18.91 9.46 -2.80
CA VAL A 90 -18.82 10.42 -1.70
C VAL A 90 -20.14 10.52 -0.95
N HIS A 91 -20.06 10.86 0.32
CA HIS A 91 -21.23 11.23 1.12
C HIS A 91 -21.41 12.74 1.10
N THR A 92 -22.65 13.19 0.87
CA THR A 92 -22.99 14.60 0.99
C THR A 92 -23.09 15.00 2.45
N ARG A 93 -23.08 16.32 2.69
CA ARG A 93 -23.29 16.86 4.04
C ARG A 93 -24.64 16.45 4.62
N GLU A 94 -25.69 16.48 3.80
CA GLU A 94 -27.04 16.08 4.19
C GLU A 94 -27.08 14.64 4.64
N GLN A 95 -26.50 13.71 3.86
CA GLN A 95 -26.39 12.29 4.22
C GLN A 95 -25.64 12.10 5.53
N TYR A 96 -24.54 12.84 5.73
CA TYR A 96 -23.80 12.77 6.99
C TYR A 96 -24.61 13.26 8.18
N MET A 97 -25.42 14.31 8.00
CA MET A 97 -26.27 14.85 9.07
C MET A 97 -27.41 13.89 9.45
N GLU A 98 -27.89 13.08 8.49
CA GLU A 98 -28.91 12.04 8.73
C GLU A 98 -28.35 10.78 9.38
N CYS A 99 -27.23 10.27 8.85
CA CYS A 99 -26.68 8.95 9.22
C CYS A 99 -25.56 9.02 10.27
N GLY A 100 -24.98 10.21 10.49
CA GLY A 100 -23.84 10.42 11.39
C GLY A 100 -22.56 9.72 10.92
N PRO A 101 -21.57 9.52 11.81
CA PRO A 101 -20.26 8.93 11.48
C PRO A 101 -20.33 7.51 10.92
N SER A 102 -21.44 6.79 11.15
CA SER A 102 -21.62 5.41 10.66
C SER A 102 -21.71 5.30 9.14
N CYS A 103 -22.06 6.39 8.43
CA CYS A 103 -22.10 6.40 6.96
C CYS A 103 -20.74 6.03 6.31
N CYS A 104 -19.63 6.35 6.97
CA CYS A 104 -18.32 6.02 6.47
C CYS A 104 -18.03 4.50 6.38
N ARG A 105 -18.76 3.68 7.16
CA ARG A 105 -18.60 2.20 7.15
C ARG A 105 -19.22 1.55 5.92
N PHE A 106 -20.16 2.20 5.29
CA PHE A 106 -20.92 1.69 4.13
C PHE A 106 -20.50 2.37 2.82
N ASN A 107 -19.37 3.07 2.82
CA ASN A 107 -18.91 3.74 1.62
C ASN A 107 -18.42 2.71 0.58
N PRO A 108 -18.93 2.75 -0.68
CA PRO A 108 -18.54 1.81 -1.74
C PRO A 108 -17.05 1.77 -2.04
N VAL A 109 -16.32 2.85 -1.73
CA VAL A 109 -14.84 2.92 -1.92
C VAL A 109 -14.10 1.92 -1.02
N PHE A 110 -14.67 1.57 0.13
CA PHE A 110 -14.05 0.71 1.13
C PHE A 110 -14.67 -0.70 1.21
N ASN A 111 -15.69 -0.99 0.41
CA ASN A 111 -16.25 -2.33 0.28
C ASN A 111 -15.34 -3.16 -0.64
N PHE A 112 -14.41 -3.89 0.00
CA PHE A 112 -13.57 -4.91 -0.64
C PHE A 112 -14.17 -6.29 -0.44
#